data_fb6cf94671aa53162649ad1903456abe
#
_entry.id   fb6cf94671aa53162649ad1903456abe
#
_cell.length_a   1.000
_cell.length_b   1.000
_cell.length_c   1.000
_cell.angle_alpha   90.00
_cell.angle_beta   90.00
_cell.angle_gamma   90.00
#
_symmetry.space_group_name_H-M   'P 1'
#
loop_
_entity.id
_entity.type
_entity.pdbx_description
1 polymer ?
#
loop_
_entity_poly.entity_id
_entity_poly.type
_entity_poly.pdbx_seq_one_letter_code
_entity_poly.pdbx_strand_id
1 'polypeptide(L)'
;MKRTIVSTTLATCLCLGSLTALAESHGAMQLAEEKQCTGCHITSAEVPRAPSFKSIAQKYTKDDADQLVQVVLKGGEAHWGSAKMPPMDQRAEVSEEEAKQLVNWILDMHEEKM
;
A
#
# COMPACT_ATOMS: atom_id res chain seq x y z
N MET A 1 -8.13 -17.11 62.74
CA MET A 1 -8.03 -17.76 61.41
C MET A 1 -7.94 -16.67 60.34
N LYS A 2 -6.75 -16.48 59.78
CA LYS A 2 -6.53 -15.49 58.71
C LYS A 2 -6.70 -16.21 57.37
N ARG A 3 -7.70 -15.81 56.58
CA ARG A 3 -7.86 -16.26 55.21
C ARG A 3 -7.00 -15.43 54.31
N THR A 4 -5.96 -16.01 53.76
CA THR A 4 -5.13 -15.38 52.72
C THR A 4 -5.87 -15.49 51.37
N ILE A 5 -6.26 -14.36 50.85
CA ILE A 5 -6.80 -14.29 49.48
C ILE A 5 -5.61 -14.15 48.56
N VAL A 6 -5.34 -15.22 47.81
CA VAL A 6 -4.34 -15.20 46.73
C VAL A 6 -5.04 -14.59 45.50
N SER A 7 -4.73 -13.31 45.22
CA SER A 7 -5.16 -12.68 43.95
C SER A 7 -4.26 -13.20 42.83
N THR A 8 -4.81 -14.07 42.04
CA THR A 8 -4.20 -14.50 40.77
C THR A 8 -4.46 -13.43 39.74
N THR A 9 -3.47 -12.58 39.49
CA THR A 9 -3.52 -11.62 38.36
C THR A 9 -3.29 -12.38 37.06
N LEU A 10 -4.36 -12.56 36.28
CA LEU A 10 -4.28 -13.12 34.97
C LEU A 10 -3.72 -12.03 34.05
N ALA A 11 -2.46 -12.16 33.68
CA ALA A 11 -1.85 -11.29 32.65
C ALA A 11 -2.36 -11.74 31.27
N THR A 12 -3.37 -11.04 30.78
CA THR A 12 -3.85 -11.23 29.39
C THR A 12 -2.89 -10.50 28.46
N CYS A 13 -1.98 -11.25 27.85
CA CYS A 13 -1.10 -10.73 26.81
C CYS A 13 -1.90 -10.58 25.53
N LEU A 14 -2.39 -9.36 25.24
CA LEU A 14 -3.06 -9.05 23.98
C LEU A 14 -2.01 -8.87 22.88
N CYS A 15 -1.77 -9.90 22.08
CA CYS A 15 -1.03 -9.78 20.82
C CYS A 15 -1.95 -9.22 19.73
N LEU A 16 -2.21 -7.91 19.74
CA LEU A 16 -3.05 -7.22 18.76
C LEU A 16 -2.30 -6.72 17.52
N GLY A 17 -0.96 -6.92 17.42
CA GLY A 17 -0.14 -6.31 16.38
C GLY A 17 -0.26 -6.90 14.98
N SER A 18 -0.62 -8.20 14.84
CA SER A 18 -0.56 -8.90 13.54
C SER A 18 -1.81 -8.75 12.67
N LEU A 19 -2.97 -8.47 13.27
CA LEU A 19 -4.24 -8.38 12.55
C LEU A 19 -4.43 -7.04 11.83
N THR A 20 -3.83 -5.95 12.34
CA THR A 20 -3.95 -4.61 11.75
C THR A 20 -3.19 -4.50 10.43
N ALA A 21 -1.97 -5.04 10.31
CA ALA A 21 -1.17 -5.00 9.09
C ALA A 21 -1.83 -5.76 7.93
N LEU A 22 -2.44 -6.92 8.19
CA LEU A 22 -3.18 -7.70 7.18
C LEU A 22 -4.45 -6.97 6.74
N ALA A 23 -5.16 -6.32 7.65
CA ALA A 23 -6.36 -5.55 7.34
C ALA A 23 -6.03 -4.32 6.49
N GLU A 24 -4.93 -3.61 6.77
CA GLU A 24 -4.45 -2.48 5.96
C GLU A 24 -4.04 -2.90 4.55
N SER A 25 -3.31 -4.00 4.41
CA SER A 25 -2.92 -4.54 3.11
C SER A 25 -4.13 -4.95 2.27
N HIS A 26 -5.11 -5.62 2.87
CA HIS A 26 -6.35 -6.00 2.19
C HIS A 26 -7.18 -4.78 1.78
N GLY A 27 -7.28 -3.79 2.64
CA GLY A 27 -7.96 -2.53 2.36
C GLY A 27 -7.31 -1.74 1.22
N ALA A 28 -5.99 -1.70 1.14
CA ALA A 28 -5.27 -1.02 0.07
C ALA A 28 -5.42 -1.74 -1.28
N MET A 29 -5.43 -3.05 -1.30
CA MET A 29 -5.69 -3.83 -2.51
C MET A 29 -7.11 -3.58 -3.04
N GLN A 30 -8.10 -3.60 -2.15
CA GLN A 30 -9.48 -3.28 -2.50
C GLN A 30 -9.60 -1.84 -3.04
N LEU A 31 -8.94 -0.88 -2.40
CA LEU A 31 -8.89 0.50 -2.86
C LEU A 31 -8.28 0.61 -4.26
N ALA A 32 -7.21 -0.11 -4.56
CA ALA A 32 -6.61 -0.14 -5.89
C ALA A 32 -7.60 -0.66 -6.96
N GLU A 33 -8.40 -1.65 -6.63
CA GLU A 33 -9.45 -2.16 -7.52
C GLU A 33 -10.57 -1.13 -7.72
N GLU A 34 -11.07 -0.55 -6.65
CA GLU A 34 -12.13 0.49 -6.68
C GLU A 34 -11.71 1.73 -7.48
N LYS A 35 -10.45 2.12 -7.36
CA LYS A 35 -9.88 3.26 -8.12
C LYS A 35 -9.37 2.87 -9.50
N GLN A 36 -9.60 1.65 -9.94
CA GLN A 36 -9.25 1.15 -11.27
C GLN A 36 -7.75 1.14 -11.59
N CYS A 37 -6.92 1.17 -10.56
CA CYS A 37 -5.45 1.06 -10.71
C CYS A 37 -5.07 -0.27 -11.38
N THR A 38 -5.77 -1.34 -11.03
CA THR A 38 -5.56 -2.69 -11.57
C THR A 38 -5.95 -2.84 -13.04
N GLY A 39 -6.61 -1.85 -13.62
CA GLY A 39 -6.87 -1.80 -15.07
C GLY A 39 -5.59 -1.62 -15.90
N CYS A 40 -4.56 -1.02 -15.32
CA CYS A 40 -3.24 -0.84 -15.94
C CYS A 40 -2.12 -1.50 -15.13
N HIS A 41 -2.14 -1.35 -13.80
CA HIS A 41 -1.14 -1.93 -12.92
C HIS A 41 -1.58 -3.31 -12.41
N ILE A 42 -0.80 -4.33 -12.73
CA ILE A 42 -1.00 -5.68 -12.20
C ILE A 42 0.02 -5.92 -11.09
N THR A 43 -0.29 -6.79 -10.14
CA THR A 43 0.57 -6.98 -8.96
C THR A 43 1.95 -7.50 -9.33
N SER A 44 2.05 -8.48 -10.22
CA SER A 44 3.30 -9.18 -10.53
C SER A 44 3.62 -9.34 -12.02
N ALA A 45 2.71 -8.97 -12.91
CA ALA A 45 2.91 -9.07 -14.35
C ALA A 45 3.02 -7.69 -14.98
N GLU A 46 3.98 -7.52 -15.89
CA GLU A 46 4.17 -6.29 -16.63
C GLU A 46 3.23 -6.21 -17.83
N VAL A 47 2.71 -5.05 -18.09
CA VAL A 47 1.98 -4.72 -19.31
C VAL A 47 2.65 -3.55 -20.01
N PRO A 48 2.52 -3.41 -21.35
CA PRO A 48 3.24 -2.36 -22.08
C PRO A 48 2.94 -0.93 -21.63
N ARG A 49 1.80 -0.71 -20.96
CA ARG A 49 1.35 0.63 -20.56
C ARG A 49 1.75 1.03 -19.15
N ALA A 50 2.01 0.06 -18.30
CA ALA A 50 2.27 0.35 -16.88
C ALA A 50 3.14 -0.73 -16.26
N PRO A 51 4.06 -0.36 -15.34
CA PRO A 51 4.81 -1.33 -14.54
C PRO A 51 3.89 -2.06 -13.57
N SER A 52 4.25 -3.29 -13.20
CA SER A 52 3.60 -4.00 -12.10
C SER A 52 3.85 -3.28 -10.77
N PHE A 53 2.99 -3.48 -9.79
CA PHE A 53 3.22 -2.95 -8.44
C PHE A 53 4.54 -3.46 -7.84
N LYS A 54 4.89 -4.72 -8.08
CA LYS A 54 6.17 -5.29 -7.64
C LYS A 54 7.38 -4.62 -8.30
N SER A 55 7.30 -4.30 -9.59
CA SER A 55 8.37 -3.57 -10.28
C SER A 55 8.54 -2.16 -9.73
N ILE A 56 7.45 -1.48 -9.40
CA ILE A 56 7.50 -0.17 -8.73
C ILE A 56 8.20 -0.29 -7.38
N ALA A 57 7.82 -1.28 -6.57
CA ALA A 57 8.42 -1.54 -5.28
C ALA A 57 9.92 -1.90 -5.35
N GLN A 58 10.37 -2.47 -6.46
CA GLN A 58 11.79 -2.78 -6.68
C GLN A 58 12.62 -1.56 -7.06
N LYS A 59 12.01 -0.59 -7.74
CA LYS A 59 12.68 0.62 -8.22
C LYS A 59 12.74 1.73 -7.18
N TYR A 60 11.70 1.87 -6.38
CA TYR A 60 11.53 2.96 -5.43
C TYR A 60 11.57 2.47 -3.99
N THR A 61 11.90 3.39 -3.08
CA THR A 61 11.94 3.16 -1.64
C THR A 61 10.94 4.06 -0.92
N LYS A 62 10.80 3.91 0.39
CA LYS A 62 9.97 4.79 1.21
C LYS A 62 10.35 6.27 1.12
N ASP A 63 11.61 6.57 0.80
CA ASP A 63 12.07 7.95 0.59
C ASP A 63 11.45 8.60 -0.64
N ASP A 64 11.00 7.80 -1.60
CA ASP A 64 10.34 8.26 -2.82
C ASP A 64 8.81 8.40 -2.68
N ALA A 65 8.25 8.10 -1.51
CA ALA A 65 6.79 8.02 -1.31
C ALA A 65 6.07 9.31 -1.70
N ASP A 66 6.57 10.46 -1.28
CA ASP A 66 5.94 11.76 -1.59
C ASP A 66 5.90 12.05 -3.09
N GLN A 67 6.97 11.71 -3.80
CA GLN A 67 7.03 11.83 -5.26
C GLN A 67 6.00 10.91 -5.92
N LEU A 68 5.88 9.67 -5.48
CA LEU A 68 4.94 8.72 -6.04
C LEU A 68 3.49 9.12 -5.76
N VAL A 69 3.22 9.70 -4.60
CA VAL A 69 1.90 10.28 -4.29
C VAL A 69 1.53 11.37 -5.31
N GLN A 70 2.48 12.25 -5.66
CA GLN A 70 2.23 13.27 -6.68
C GLN A 70 1.96 12.67 -8.06
N VAL A 71 2.63 11.58 -8.42
CA VAL A 71 2.36 10.85 -9.67
C VAL A 71 0.93 10.26 -9.67
N VAL A 72 0.49 9.71 -8.55
CA VAL A 72 -0.89 9.21 -8.42
C VAL A 72 -1.90 10.34 -8.56
N LEU A 73 -1.64 11.50 -7.98
CA LEU A 73 -2.56 12.64 -7.99
C LEU A 73 -2.60 13.38 -9.33
N LYS A 74 -1.46 13.57 -9.96
CA LYS A 74 -1.30 14.44 -11.14
C LYS A 74 -1.02 13.69 -12.43
N GLY A 75 -0.73 12.39 -12.36
CA GLY A 75 -0.15 11.65 -13.45
C GLY A 75 1.35 11.90 -13.56
N GLY A 76 2.01 11.21 -14.48
CA GLY A 76 3.44 11.35 -14.69
C GLY A 76 3.91 10.68 -15.96
N GLU A 77 5.04 11.17 -16.47
CA GLU A 77 5.74 10.61 -17.62
C GLU A 77 7.26 10.61 -17.39
N ALA A 78 7.98 9.88 -18.21
CA ALA A 78 9.44 9.78 -18.14
C ALA A 78 10.00 9.06 -16.89
N HIS A 79 9.18 8.49 -16.04
CA HIS A 79 9.61 7.69 -14.89
C HIS A 79 9.82 6.22 -15.24
N TRP A 80 9.16 5.76 -16.30
CA TRP A 80 9.17 4.37 -16.71
C TRP A 80 9.21 4.26 -18.25
N GLY A 81 10.37 4.60 -18.83
CA GLY A 81 10.52 4.63 -20.28
C GLY A 81 9.55 5.60 -20.94
N SER A 82 8.80 5.13 -21.93
CA SER A 82 7.78 5.92 -22.61
C SER A 82 6.38 5.85 -21.98
N ALA A 83 6.23 5.09 -20.89
CA ALA A 83 4.94 4.93 -20.23
C ALA A 83 4.50 6.23 -19.55
N LYS A 84 3.21 6.53 -19.66
CA LYS A 84 2.58 7.70 -19.05
C LYS A 84 1.46 7.23 -18.12
N MET A 85 1.47 7.70 -16.89
CA MET A 85 0.31 7.60 -16.02
C MET A 85 -0.62 8.77 -16.31
N PRO A 86 -1.89 8.52 -16.70
CA PRO A 86 -2.80 9.61 -17.05
C PRO A 86 -3.13 10.49 -15.84
N PRO A 87 -3.42 11.78 -16.06
CA PRO A 87 -3.86 12.67 -15.01
C PRO A 87 -5.27 12.28 -14.50
N MET A 88 -5.65 12.84 -13.35
CA MET A 88 -6.86 12.45 -12.64
C MET A 88 -8.15 12.69 -13.43
N ASP A 89 -8.19 13.67 -14.32
CA ASP A 89 -9.35 13.96 -15.17
C ASP A 89 -9.62 12.87 -16.22
N GLN A 90 -8.69 11.95 -16.42
CA GLN A 90 -8.80 10.85 -17.39
C GLN A 90 -8.94 9.47 -16.73
N ARG A 91 -9.11 9.42 -15.42
CA ARG A 91 -9.24 8.18 -14.65
C ARG A 91 -10.04 8.39 -13.37
N ALA A 92 -10.25 7.33 -12.60
CA ALA A 92 -10.93 7.43 -11.31
C ALA A 92 -10.23 8.41 -10.37
N GLU A 93 -11.01 9.23 -9.69
CA GLU A 93 -10.52 10.20 -8.73
C GLU A 93 -9.97 9.52 -7.48
N VAL A 94 -8.80 9.98 -7.03
CA VAL A 94 -8.10 9.49 -5.85
C VAL A 94 -7.78 10.68 -4.96
N SER A 95 -8.17 10.62 -3.69
CA SER A 95 -7.79 11.64 -2.72
C SER A 95 -6.32 11.53 -2.32
N GLU A 96 -5.78 12.57 -1.69
CA GLU A 96 -4.40 12.54 -1.19
C GLU A 96 -4.18 11.43 -0.16
N GLU A 97 -5.13 11.21 0.74
CA GLU A 97 -5.06 10.14 1.74
C GLU A 97 -5.09 8.75 1.09
N GLU A 98 -5.96 8.56 0.11
CA GLU A 98 -6.01 7.33 -0.67
C GLU A 98 -4.72 7.10 -1.45
N ALA A 99 -4.15 8.13 -2.05
CA ALA A 99 -2.87 8.05 -2.75
C ALA A 99 -1.73 7.64 -1.81
N LYS A 100 -1.67 8.20 -0.61
CA LYS A 100 -0.69 7.82 0.42
C LYS A 100 -0.86 6.35 0.84
N GLN A 101 -2.08 5.91 1.04
CA GLN A 101 -2.39 4.52 1.39
C GLN A 101 -1.93 3.55 0.30
N LEU A 102 -2.24 3.85 -0.96
CA LEU A 102 -1.85 3.04 -2.12
C LEU A 102 -0.32 2.98 -2.28
N VAL A 103 0.35 4.12 -2.23
CA VAL A 103 1.81 4.21 -2.38
C VAL A 103 2.52 3.45 -1.27
N ASN A 104 2.11 3.62 -0.02
CA ASN A 104 2.71 2.90 1.09
C ASN A 104 2.55 1.39 0.96
N TRP A 105 1.37 0.93 0.58
CA TRP A 105 1.11 -0.48 0.34
C TRP A 105 2.00 -1.06 -0.77
N ILE A 106 2.14 -0.33 -1.89
CA ILE A 106 3.02 -0.75 -2.99
C ILE A 106 4.48 -0.85 -2.53
N LEU A 107 4.97 0.16 -1.82
CA LEU A 107 6.35 0.18 -1.34
C LEU A 107 6.63 -0.89 -0.28
N ASP A 108 5.64 -1.30 0.50
CA ASP A 108 5.76 -2.41 1.45
C ASP A 108 6.08 -3.75 0.75
N MET A 109 5.69 -3.91 -0.51
CA MET A 109 6.03 -5.11 -1.29
C MET A 109 7.54 -5.29 -1.51
N HIS A 110 8.34 -4.25 -1.31
CA HIS A 110 9.80 -4.36 -1.36
C HIS A 110 10.34 -5.22 -0.21
N GLU A 111 9.76 -5.08 0.96
CA GLU A 111 10.21 -5.77 2.18
C GLU A 111 9.85 -7.27 2.18
N GLU A 112 8.81 -7.65 1.46
CA GLU A 112 8.40 -9.06 1.35
C GLU A 112 9.42 -9.95 0.62
N LYS A 113 10.44 -9.36 0.00
CA LYS A 113 11.49 -10.08 -0.72
C LYS A 113 12.68 -10.52 0.13
N MET A 114 12.76 -10.03 1.32
CA MET A 114 13.79 -10.42 2.26
C MET A 114 13.25 -11.45 3.25
#